data_d637b3ab5abae02936f3f85b2beb160c
#
_entry.id   d637b3ab5abae02936f3f85b2beb160c
#
_cell.length_a   1.000
_cell.length_b   1.000
_cell.length_c   1.000
_cell.angle_alpha   90.00
_cell.angle_beta   90.00
_cell.angle_gamma   90.00
#
_symmetry.space_group_name_H-M   'P 1'
#
loop_
_entity.id
_entity.type
_entity.pdbx_description
1 polymer ?
#
loop_
_entity_poly.entity_id
_entity_poly.type
_entity_poly.pdbx_seq_one_letter_code
_entity_poly.pdbx_strand_id
1 'polypeptide(L)'
;MKTFLVPWLHFPILFIGKVQSAPDVVAHFGGDVTLSCLFPSQPGMNLQRLTLTWQKERAGAEALVVHSYYYGREQLEKQDEAYRSRTRLDPEGLARGDASLTLRGVRTQDEGVYLCHITSELGKTSERRELRVGAPFSEPQLTFSLSSAGVTLTVHTGGGYPAATVQWLDKAGRDVTAEGATEQQVDEQGLYHVTSWVTVPAATHSARLTFILTPRVLGAPITRPLRLELSPGLLGPPASCLGVRLAVICAACLFIVLLAVAFLYHLRQAPAGSRSGRKVEEEEEQKEISCPIPASPTGHEQPAGDKS
;
A
#
# COMPACT_ATOMS: atom_id res chain seq x y z
N MET A 1 -81.72 -2.39 23.59
CA MET A 1 -80.27 -2.25 23.58
C MET A 1 -79.69 -3.50 22.95
N LYS A 2 -79.19 -3.42 21.69
CA LYS A 2 -78.56 -4.54 20.97
C LYS A 2 -77.09 -4.31 21.00
N THR A 3 -76.35 -5.16 21.71
CA THR A 3 -74.88 -5.19 21.78
C THR A 3 -74.35 -5.88 20.53
N PHE A 4 -73.60 -5.15 19.70
CA PHE A 4 -72.89 -5.70 18.59
C PHE A 4 -71.55 -6.24 19.09
N LEU A 5 -71.37 -7.57 19.01
CA LEU A 5 -70.10 -8.26 19.18
C LEU A 5 -69.28 -8.10 17.88
N VAL A 6 -68.09 -7.45 17.95
CA VAL A 6 -67.14 -7.33 16.89
C VAL A 6 -66.25 -8.58 16.93
N PRO A 7 -66.13 -9.37 15.84
CA PRO A 7 -65.21 -10.51 15.80
C PRO A 7 -63.78 -10.03 15.68
N TRP A 8 -62.90 -10.52 16.55
CA TRP A 8 -61.45 -10.33 16.50
C TRP A 8 -60.91 -11.06 15.27
N LEU A 9 -60.50 -10.30 14.26
CA LEU A 9 -59.72 -10.80 13.14
C LEU A 9 -58.30 -11.12 13.64
N HIS A 10 -58.01 -12.41 13.81
CA HIS A 10 -56.65 -12.89 13.98
C HIS A 10 -55.91 -12.71 12.66
N PHE A 11 -55.07 -11.66 12.55
CA PHE A 11 -54.05 -11.56 11.53
C PHE A 11 -52.96 -12.58 11.86
N PRO A 12 -52.63 -13.52 10.95
CA PRO A 12 -51.48 -14.34 11.15
C PRO A 12 -50.22 -13.45 11.03
N ILE A 13 -49.48 -13.35 12.13
CA ILE A 13 -48.12 -12.76 12.11
C ILE A 13 -47.28 -13.65 11.22
N LEU A 14 -47.07 -13.21 9.98
CA LEU A 14 -46.03 -13.77 9.11
C LEU A 14 -44.68 -13.55 9.81
N PHE A 15 -44.18 -14.60 10.45
CA PHE A 15 -42.77 -14.66 10.81
C PHE A 15 -41.97 -14.65 9.52
N ILE A 16 -41.53 -13.47 9.09
CA ILE A 16 -40.43 -13.34 8.12
C ILE A 16 -39.20 -13.85 8.86
N GLY A 17 -38.94 -15.16 8.74
CA GLY A 17 -37.72 -15.73 9.21
C GLY A 17 -36.56 -14.95 8.54
N LYS A 18 -35.75 -14.27 9.34
CA LYS A 18 -34.46 -13.76 8.88
C LYS A 18 -33.75 -14.94 8.24
N VAL A 19 -33.54 -14.89 6.92
CA VAL A 19 -32.58 -15.78 6.23
C VAL A 19 -31.23 -15.46 6.87
N GLN A 20 -30.83 -16.32 7.79
CA GLN A 20 -29.52 -16.20 8.44
C GLN A 20 -28.50 -16.61 7.40
N SER A 21 -27.87 -15.62 6.76
CA SER A 21 -26.73 -15.88 5.90
C SER A 21 -25.69 -16.64 6.71
N ALA A 22 -25.19 -17.74 6.17
CA ALA A 22 -24.07 -18.45 6.80
C ALA A 22 -22.87 -17.49 6.88
N PRO A 23 -22.04 -17.59 7.93
CA PRO A 23 -20.87 -16.71 8.07
C PRO A 23 -19.94 -16.84 6.86
N ASP A 24 -19.33 -15.71 6.50
CA ASP A 24 -18.30 -15.65 5.46
C ASP A 24 -17.14 -16.60 5.80
N VAL A 25 -16.65 -17.30 4.79
CA VAL A 25 -15.47 -18.14 4.92
C VAL A 25 -14.25 -17.30 4.50
N VAL A 26 -13.28 -17.14 5.40
CA VAL A 26 -12.04 -16.44 5.11
C VAL A 26 -10.94 -17.43 4.80
N ALA A 27 -10.28 -17.26 3.66
CA ALA A 27 -9.16 -18.09 3.22
C ALA A 27 -7.87 -17.28 3.06
N HIS A 28 -6.74 -17.89 3.37
CA HIS A 28 -5.44 -17.34 3.04
C HIS A 28 -5.12 -17.56 1.56
N PHE A 29 -4.60 -16.53 0.90
CA PHE A 29 -4.03 -16.65 -0.45
C PHE A 29 -2.97 -17.77 -0.49
N GLY A 30 -3.03 -18.62 -1.51
CA GLY A 30 -2.13 -19.76 -1.66
C GLY A 30 -2.47 -20.99 -0.78
N GLY A 31 -3.32 -20.82 0.25
CA GLY A 31 -3.75 -21.90 1.13
C GLY A 31 -4.91 -22.71 0.57
N ASP A 32 -5.39 -23.67 1.35
CA ASP A 32 -6.57 -24.47 1.05
C ASP A 32 -7.75 -24.00 1.92
N VAL A 33 -8.97 -24.15 1.40
CA VAL A 33 -10.20 -23.81 2.12
C VAL A 33 -11.28 -24.84 1.87
N THR A 34 -12.13 -25.07 2.87
CA THR A 34 -13.31 -25.94 2.75
C THR A 34 -14.59 -25.10 2.85
N LEU A 35 -15.39 -25.14 1.80
CA LEU A 35 -16.73 -24.54 1.75
C LEU A 35 -17.74 -25.60 2.20
N SER A 36 -18.36 -25.41 3.35
CA SER A 36 -19.28 -26.38 3.94
C SER A 36 -20.61 -26.44 3.20
N CYS A 37 -21.12 -27.65 2.96
CA CYS A 37 -22.45 -27.88 2.44
C CYS A 37 -22.98 -29.22 2.97
N LEU A 38 -23.97 -29.16 3.84
CA LEU A 38 -24.55 -30.35 4.46
C LEU A 38 -25.94 -30.62 3.88
N PHE A 39 -26.29 -31.87 3.74
CA PHE A 39 -27.61 -32.28 3.24
C PHE A 39 -28.15 -33.48 4.01
N PRO A 40 -29.48 -33.72 4.03
CA PRO A 40 -30.06 -34.89 4.65
C PRO A 40 -29.53 -36.16 4.06
N SER A 41 -29.07 -37.09 4.90
CA SER A 41 -28.59 -38.41 4.51
C SER A 41 -29.13 -39.50 5.44
N GLN A 42 -29.07 -40.75 4.99
CA GLN A 42 -29.43 -41.92 5.77
C GLN A 42 -28.45 -43.07 5.47
N PRO A 43 -28.24 -43.98 6.41
CA PRO A 43 -27.38 -45.13 6.16
C PRO A 43 -27.82 -45.91 4.90
N GLY A 44 -26.85 -46.17 4.00
CA GLY A 44 -27.11 -46.89 2.76
C GLY A 44 -27.73 -46.04 1.63
N MET A 45 -27.73 -44.72 1.74
CA MET A 45 -28.18 -43.83 0.67
C MET A 45 -27.48 -44.14 -0.65
N ASN A 46 -28.26 -44.20 -1.74
CA ASN A 46 -27.72 -44.54 -3.07
C ASN A 46 -27.09 -43.28 -3.73
N LEU A 47 -25.78 -43.21 -3.71
CA LEU A 47 -25.01 -42.13 -4.34
C LEU A 47 -25.20 -42.07 -5.87
N GLN A 48 -25.67 -43.14 -6.53
CA GLN A 48 -26.01 -43.09 -7.97
C GLN A 48 -27.19 -42.13 -8.28
N ARG A 49 -28.02 -41.85 -7.27
CA ARG A 49 -29.15 -40.93 -7.38
C ARG A 49 -28.85 -39.54 -6.83
N LEU A 50 -27.62 -39.31 -6.35
CA LEU A 50 -27.17 -38.01 -5.89
C LEU A 50 -26.75 -37.16 -7.09
N THR A 51 -27.32 -35.97 -7.14
CA THR A 51 -26.85 -34.88 -8.05
C THR A 51 -26.35 -33.75 -7.20
N LEU A 52 -25.10 -33.35 -7.38
CA LEU A 52 -24.45 -32.24 -6.66
C LEU A 52 -23.73 -31.35 -7.66
N THR A 53 -23.92 -30.04 -7.54
CA THR A 53 -23.18 -29.06 -8.31
C THR A 53 -22.79 -27.90 -7.41
N TRP A 54 -21.49 -27.59 -7.39
CA TRP A 54 -20.94 -26.35 -6.89
C TRP A 54 -20.76 -25.38 -8.05
N GLN A 55 -21.26 -24.16 -7.86
CA GLN A 55 -21.16 -23.09 -8.83
C GLN A 55 -20.68 -21.81 -8.14
N LYS A 56 -19.93 -20.98 -8.87
CA LYS A 56 -19.59 -19.63 -8.42
C LYS A 56 -20.43 -18.62 -9.19
N GLU A 57 -21.09 -17.73 -8.45
CA GLU A 57 -21.86 -16.62 -9.04
C GLU A 57 -20.95 -15.64 -9.78
N ARG A 58 -21.44 -15.10 -10.89
CA ARG A 58 -20.83 -13.99 -11.63
C ARG A 58 -21.88 -12.92 -11.89
N ALA A 59 -21.52 -11.67 -11.59
CA ALA A 59 -22.42 -10.54 -11.89
C ALA A 59 -22.66 -10.41 -13.40
N GLY A 60 -23.92 -10.50 -13.81
CA GLY A 60 -24.32 -10.29 -15.22
C GLY A 60 -23.90 -11.38 -16.20
N ALA A 61 -23.45 -12.56 -15.72
CA ALA A 61 -23.04 -13.68 -16.57
C ALA A 61 -23.49 -15.01 -15.97
N GLU A 62 -23.40 -16.09 -16.75
CA GLU A 62 -23.66 -17.44 -16.30
C GLU A 62 -22.67 -17.82 -15.18
N ALA A 63 -23.16 -18.54 -14.18
CA ALA A 63 -22.35 -19.03 -13.06
C ALA A 63 -21.28 -20.02 -13.55
N LEU A 64 -20.09 -19.96 -12.96
CA LEU A 64 -19.01 -20.92 -13.27
C LEU A 64 -19.28 -22.25 -12.60
N VAL A 65 -19.14 -23.35 -13.32
CA VAL A 65 -19.17 -24.68 -12.75
C VAL A 65 -17.84 -24.94 -12.02
N VAL A 66 -17.92 -25.07 -10.69
CA VAL A 66 -16.75 -25.30 -9.84
C VAL A 66 -16.48 -26.79 -9.68
N HIS A 67 -17.53 -27.58 -9.42
CA HIS A 67 -17.41 -29.03 -9.26
C HIS A 67 -18.78 -29.69 -9.45
N SER A 68 -18.81 -30.88 -10.01
CA SER A 68 -20.05 -31.63 -10.26
C SER A 68 -19.90 -33.10 -9.93
N TYR A 69 -20.97 -33.71 -9.37
CA TYR A 69 -21.04 -35.10 -9.02
C TYR A 69 -22.42 -35.65 -9.36
N TYR A 70 -22.49 -36.63 -10.28
CA TYR A 70 -23.71 -37.36 -10.62
C TYR A 70 -23.40 -38.79 -11.00
N TYR A 71 -24.40 -39.66 -10.90
CA TYR A 71 -24.29 -41.07 -11.21
C TYR A 71 -23.16 -41.80 -10.44
N GLY A 72 -22.98 -41.39 -9.17
CA GLY A 72 -22.01 -42.03 -8.29
C GLY A 72 -20.54 -41.68 -8.53
N ARG A 73 -20.24 -40.63 -9.35
CA ARG A 73 -18.88 -40.20 -9.66
C ARG A 73 -18.78 -38.69 -9.95
N GLU A 74 -17.58 -38.16 -9.87
CA GLU A 74 -17.28 -36.80 -10.32
C GLU A 74 -17.48 -36.71 -11.85
N GLN A 75 -18.04 -35.56 -12.30
CA GLN A 75 -18.31 -35.22 -13.70
C GLN A 75 -17.69 -33.86 -13.96
N LEU A 76 -16.43 -33.83 -14.41
CA LEU A 76 -15.64 -32.62 -14.50
C LEU A 76 -15.49 -32.07 -15.90
N GLU A 77 -16.22 -32.60 -16.90
CA GLU A 77 -16.16 -32.17 -18.30
C GLU A 77 -16.59 -30.69 -18.49
N LYS A 78 -17.51 -30.22 -17.65
CA LYS A 78 -18.01 -28.84 -17.64
C LYS A 78 -17.34 -27.96 -16.58
N GLN A 79 -16.38 -28.49 -15.83
CA GLN A 79 -15.65 -27.72 -14.82
C GLN A 79 -14.90 -26.57 -15.49
N ASP A 80 -15.08 -25.35 -14.95
CA ASP A 80 -14.32 -24.19 -15.40
C ASP A 80 -12.82 -24.39 -15.21
N GLU A 81 -12.03 -23.89 -16.14
CA GLU A 81 -10.59 -24.11 -16.18
C GLU A 81 -9.87 -23.58 -14.94
N ALA A 82 -10.37 -22.49 -14.35
CA ALA A 82 -9.83 -21.92 -13.12
C ALA A 82 -9.86 -22.91 -11.93
N TYR A 83 -10.73 -23.93 -11.96
CA TYR A 83 -10.91 -24.89 -10.88
C TYR A 83 -10.32 -26.28 -11.16
N ARG A 84 -9.79 -26.51 -12.36
CA ARG A 84 -9.21 -27.82 -12.72
C ARG A 84 -8.09 -28.22 -11.77
N SER A 85 -8.16 -29.47 -11.29
CA SER A 85 -7.21 -30.08 -10.33
C SER A 85 -7.10 -29.38 -8.98
N ARG A 86 -7.98 -28.38 -8.68
CA ARG A 86 -7.96 -27.61 -7.44
C ARG A 86 -9.11 -27.94 -6.49
N THR A 87 -10.11 -28.67 -6.96
CA THR A 87 -11.32 -28.96 -6.17
C THR A 87 -11.39 -30.44 -5.80
N ARG A 88 -11.93 -30.74 -4.63
CA ARG A 88 -12.11 -32.10 -4.12
C ARG A 88 -13.37 -32.19 -3.26
N LEU A 89 -14.12 -33.29 -3.42
CA LEU A 89 -15.15 -33.75 -2.52
C LEU A 89 -14.62 -34.95 -1.73
N ASP A 90 -15.12 -35.15 -0.50
CA ASP A 90 -14.84 -36.36 0.26
C ASP A 90 -15.90 -37.44 -0.06
N PRO A 91 -15.54 -38.59 -0.70
CA PRO A 91 -16.50 -39.63 -1.04
C PRO A 91 -17.19 -40.26 0.19
N GLU A 92 -16.47 -40.38 1.29
CA GLU A 92 -17.05 -40.88 2.55
C GLU A 92 -17.97 -39.83 3.18
N GLY A 93 -17.61 -38.55 3.07
CA GLY A 93 -18.43 -37.44 3.48
C GLY A 93 -19.77 -37.41 2.76
N LEU A 94 -19.78 -37.60 1.44
CA LEU A 94 -21.01 -37.66 0.63
C LEU A 94 -21.96 -38.72 1.13
N ALA A 95 -21.47 -39.89 1.51
CA ALA A 95 -22.30 -40.98 2.07
C ALA A 95 -22.93 -40.60 3.44
N ARG A 96 -22.31 -39.68 4.16
CA ARG A 96 -22.78 -39.15 5.46
C ARG A 96 -23.59 -37.84 5.34
N GLY A 97 -23.82 -37.33 4.13
CA GLY A 97 -24.55 -36.06 3.92
C GLY A 97 -23.67 -34.85 3.98
N ASP A 98 -22.37 -34.99 3.77
CA ASP A 98 -21.42 -33.88 3.72
C ASP A 98 -20.88 -33.70 2.29
N ALA A 99 -21.32 -32.68 1.62
CA ALA A 99 -20.93 -32.29 0.26
C ALA A 99 -19.96 -31.09 0.25
N SER A 100 -19.25 -30.88 1.35
CA SER A 100 -18.30 -29.77 1.48
C SER A 100 -17.20 -29.88 0.43
N LEU A 101 -16.90 -28.72 -0.19
CA LEU A 101 -15.91 -28.58 -1.25
C LEU A 101 -14.58 -28.08 -0.69
N THR A 102 -13.52 -28.85 -0.88
CA THR A 102 -12.16 -28.36 -0.64
C THR A 102 -11.63 -27.71 -1.91
N LEU A 103 -11.24 -26.43 -1.81
CA LEU A 103 -10.56 -25.66 -2.84
C LEU A 103 -9.10 -25.44 -2.43
N ARG A 104 -8.17 -25.89 -3.28
CA ARG A 104 -6.73 -25.83 -3.04
C ARG A 104 -6.08 -24.64 -3.71
N GLY A 105 -5.01 -24.13 -3.08
CA GLY A 105 -4.20 -23.03 -3.62
C GLY A 105 -5.06 -21.83 -3.95
N VAL A 106 -5.78 -21.30 -2.95
CA VAL A 106 -6.72 -20.17 -3.10
C VAL A 106 -6.04 -18.98 -3.73
N ARG A 107 -6.72 -18.37 -4.72
CA ARG A 107 -6.28 -17.19 -5.48
C ARG A 107 -7.20 -16.02 -5.19
N THR A 108 -6.75 -14.80 -5.52
CA THR A 108 -7.58 -13.59 -5.39
C THR A 108 -8.88 -13.70 -6.20
N GLN A 109 -8.83 -14.33 -7.39
CA GLN A 109 -9.96 -14.56 -8.26
C GLN A 109 -10.98 -15.56 -7.72
N ASP A 110 -10.64 -16.33 -6.69
CA ASP A 110 -11.59 -17.26 -6.05
C ASP A 110 -12.56 -16.54 -5.12
N GLU A 111 -12.27 -15.32 -4.68
CA GLU A 111 -13.18 -14.52 -3.87
C GLU A 111 -14.55 -14.38 -4.53
N GLY A 112 -15.62 -14.55 -3.75
CA GLY A 112 -16.99 -14.40 -4.21
C GLY A 112 -17.96 -15.41 -3.63
N VAL A 113 -19.13 -15.52 -4.25
CA VAL A 113 -20.25 -16.32 -3.79
C VAL A 113 -20.30 -17.67 -4.48
N TYR A 114 -20.38 -18.71 -3.68
CA TYR A 114 -20.49 -20.09 -4.13
C TYR A 114 -21.86 -20.66 -3.74
N LEU A 115 -22.45 -21.40 -4.66
CA LEU A 115 -23.74 -22.09 -4.49
C LEU A 115 -23.50 -23.59 -4.56
N CYS A 116 -23.98 -24.28 -3.55
CA CYS A 116 -24.05 -25.74 -3.51
C CYS A 116 -25.49 -26.16 -3.77
N HIS A 117 -25.71 -26.87 -4.85
CA HIS A 117 -27.02 -27.42 -5.22
C HIS A 117 -26.98 -28.94 -5.15
N ILE A 118 -27.88 -29.52 -4.35
CA ILE A 118 -27.96 -30.95 -4.14
C ILE A 118 -29.39 -31.40 -4.40
N THR A 119 -29.52 -32.51 -5.12
CA THR A 119 -30.76 -33.27 -5.23
C THR A 119 -30.45 -34.73 -4.87
N SER A 120 -31.15 -35.24 -3.87
CA SER A 120 -31.04 -36.62 -3.41
C SER A 120 -32.42 -37.25 -3.33
N GLU A 121 -32.51 -38.51 -2.95
CA GLU A 121 -33.76 -39.21 -2.66
C GLU A 121 -34.56 -38.57 -1.49
N LEU A 122 -33.87 -37.86 -0.62
CA LEU A 122 -34.44 -37.19 0.56
C LEU A 122 -34.87 -35.75 0.30
N GLY A 123 -34.64 -35.26 -0.92
CA GLY A 123 -35.06 -33.89 -1.29
C GLY A 123 -33.96 -33.06 -1.91
N LYS A 124 -34.20 -31.74 -1.94
CA LYS A 124 -33.30 -30.75 -2.51
C LYS A 124 -32.72 -29.86 -1.40
N THR A 125 -31.43 -29.59 -1.51
CA THR A 125 -30.70 -28.64 -0.62
C THR A 125 -30.00 -27.60 -1.50
N SER A 126 -30.05 -26.37 -1.09
CA SER A 126 -29.29 -25.29 -1.72
C SER A 126 -28.65 -24.43 -0.63
N GLU A 127 -27.35 -24.33 -0.65
CA GLU A 127 -26.57 -23.57 0.32
C GLU A 127 -25.73 -22.50 -0.39
N ARG A 128 -25.63 -21.33 0.21
CA ARG A 128 -24.83 -20.21 -0.25
C ARG A 128 -23.66 -19.99 0.70
N ARG A 129 -22.46 -19.88 0.16
CA ARG A 129 -21.24 -19.57 0.90
C ARG A 129 -20.53 -18.38 0.27
N GLU A 130 -20.09 -17.44 1.07
CA GLU A 130 -19.28 -16.33 0.63
C GLU A 130 -17.83 -16.59 1.02
N LEU A 131 -16.96 -16.68 0.02
CA LEU A 131 -15.52 -16.82 0.20
C LEU A 131 -14.87 -15.46 0.12
N ARG A 132 -14.18 -15.08 1.18
CA ARG A 132 -13.29 -13.92 1.22
C ARG A 132 -11.85 -14.37 1.25
N VAL A 133 -11.02 -13.74 0.42
CA VAL A 133 -9.60 -14.06 0.35
C VAL A 133 -8.81 -12.99 1.08
N GLY A 134 -7.74 -13.40 1.76
CA GLY A 134 -6.82 -12.47 2.39
C GLY A 134 -5.37 -12.92 2.20
N ALA A 135 -4.50 -11.94 1.98
CA ALA A 135 -3.05 -12.10 2.06
C ALA A 135 -2.48 -11.00 2.96
N PRO A 136 -1.60 -11.33 3.92
CA PRO A 136 -0.97 -10.31 4.75
C PRO A 136 0.03 -9.50 3.92
N PHE A 137 0.10 -8.19 4.20
CA PHE A 137 1.15 -7.33 3.63
C PHE A 137 2.51 -7.68 4.23
N SER A 138 3.56 -7.56 3.43
CA SER A 138 4.94 -7.68 3.90
C SER A 138 5.30 -6.55 4.87
N GLU A 139 6.39 -6.74 5.63
CA GLU A 139 6.93 -5.69 6.49
C GLU A 139 7.27 -4.43 5.68
N PRO A 140 6.73 -3.25 6.05
CA PRO A 140 6.99 -2.01 5.34
C PRO A 140 8.48 -1.63 5.32
N GLN A 141 8.98 -1.29 4.14
CA GLN A 141 10.33 -0.80 3.90
C GLN A 141 10.31 0.72 3.83
N LEU A 142 11.09 1.41 4.66
CA LEU A 142 11.21 2.86 4.66
C LEU A 142 12.43 3.28 3.86
N THR A 143 12.23 4.21 2.93
CA THR A 143 13.28 4.95 2.23
C THR A 143 13.09 6.45 2.45
N PHE A 144 14.12 7.24 2.23
CA PHE A 144 14.01 8.69 2.29
C PHE A 144 14.85 9.34 1.19
N SER A 145 14.42 10.51 0.75
CA SER A 145 15.15 11.36 -0.18
C SER A 145 15.22 12.78 0.33
N LEU A 146 16.36 13.44 0.07
CA LEU A 146 16.62 14.82 0.45
C LEU A 146 16.44 15.72 -0.77
N SER A 147 15.77 16.85 -0.58
CA SER A 147 15.61 17.88 -1.60
C SER A 147 15.63 19.28 -0.98
N SER A 148 15.67 20.32 -1.79
CA SER A 148 15.54 21.71 -1.31
C SER A 148 14.19 21.99 -0.63
N ALA A 149 13.15 21.21 -0.94
CA ALA A 149 11.83 21.30 -0.29
C ALA A 149 11.81 20.66 1.10
N GLY A 150 12.69 19.67 1.36
CA GLY A 150 12.73 18.92 2.62
C GLY A 150 13.13 17.46 2.46
N VAL A 151 12.66 16.65 3.39
CA VAL A 151 12.87 15.19 3.40
C VAL A 151 11.57 14.50 3.04
N THR A 152 11.59 13.74 1.94
CA THR A 152 10.49 12.87 1.57
C THR A 152 10.74 11.48 2.14
N LEU A 153 9.82 11.03 2.99
CA LEU A 153 9.77 9.68 3.54
C LEU A 153 8.85 8.86 2.64
N THR A 154 9.35 7.72 2.17
CA THR A 154 8.57 6.80 1.32
C THR A 154 8.55 5.42 1.95
N VAL A 155 7.36 4.86 2.07
CA VAL A 155 7.13 3.50 2.56
C VAL A 155 6.66 2.62 1.42
N HIS A 156 7.28 1.45 1.29
CA HIS A 156 6.94 0.41 0.34
C HIS A 156 6.56 -0.87 1.09
N THR A 157 5.46 -1.49 0.69
CA THR A 157 5.04 -2.81 1.16
C THR A 157 4.24 -3.52 0.06
N GLY A 158 4.13 -4.83 0.12
CA GLY A 158 3.43 -5.55 -0.95
C GLY A 158 3.01 -6.96 -0.58
N GLY A 159 2.43 -7.65 -1.55
CA GLY A 159 1.95 -9.03 -1.42
C GLY A 159 0.64 -9.16 -0.66
N GLY A 160 0.01 -8.05 -0.27
CA GLY A 160 -1.24 -8.06 0.50
C GLY A 160 -2.51 -8.10 -0.36
N TYR A 161 -3.59 -8.61 0.22
CA TYR A 161 -4.92 -8.61 -0.41
C TYR A 161 -6.03 -8.64 0.65
N PRO A 162 -7.16 -7.96 0.43
CA PRO A 162 -7.41 -6.92 -0.58
C PRO A 162 -6.66 -5.61 -0.27
N ALA A 163 -6.92 -4.57 -1.08
CA ALA A 163 -6.33 -3.25 -0.87
C ALA A 163 -6.44 -2.77 0.58
N ALA A 164 -5.34 -2.27 1.15
CA ALA A 164 -5.29 -1.76 2.50
C ALA A 164 -5.61 -0.27 2.57
N THR A 165 -5.98 0.20 3.75
CA THR A 165 -6.04 1.63 4.05
C THR A 165 -4.71 2.10 4.62
N VAL A 166 -4.20 3.22 4.11
CA VAL A 166 -2.95 3.86 4.56
C VAL A 166 -3.28 5.16 5.26
N GLN A 167 -2.60 5.43 6.37
CA GLN A 167 -2.69 6.69 7.10
C GLN A 167 -1.31 7.12 7.58
N TRP A 168 -1.08 8.45 7.55
CA TRP A 168 0.05 9.11 8.17
C TRP A 168 -0.47 10.02 9.28
N LEU A 169 0.00 9.83 10.49
CA LEU A 169 -0.36 10.66 11.63
C LEU A 169 0.84 11.50 12.08
N ASP A 170 0.60 12.77 12.45
CA ASP A 170 1.59 13.61 13.08
C ASP A 170 1.75 13.29 14.57
N LYS A 171 2.63 14.03 15.27
CA LYS A 171 2.88 13.89 16.72
C LYS A 171 1.64 14.14 17.60
N ALA A 172 0.66 14.85 17.08
CA ALA A 172 -0.60 15.16 17.77
C ALA A 172 -1.69 14.14 17.45
N GLY A 173 -1.41 13.14 16.60
CA GLY A 173 -2.37 12.15 16.13
C GLY A 173 -3.31 12.66 15.02
N ARG A 174 -3.01 13.81 14.40
CA ARG A 174 -3.80 14.31 13.26
C ARG A 174 -3.40 13.56 12.00
N ASP A 175 -4.39 13.24 11.18
CA ASP A 175 -4.19 12.62 9.87
C ASP A 175 -3.61 13.66 8.89
N VAL A 176 -2.40 13.38 8.41
CA VAL A 176 -1.65 14.17 7.43
C VAL A 176 -1.45 13.41 6.12
N THR A 177 -2.22 12.36 5.88
CA THR A 177 -2.13 11.53 4.66
C THR A 177 -2.33 12.36 3.38
N ALA A 178 -3.17 13.37 3.43
CA ALA A 178 -3.42 14.28 2.31
C ALA A 178 -2.24 15.22 1.99
N GLU A 179 -1.26 15.37 2.89
CA GLU A 179 -0.03 16.14 2.66
C GLU A 179 1.01 15.35 1.84
N GLY A 180 0.71 14.09 1.54
CA GLY A 180 1.51 13.18 0.73
C GLY A 180 0.68 12.52 -0.37
N ALA A 181 1.13 11.35 -0.81
CA ALA A 181 0.35 10.52 -1.73
C ALA A 181 0.54 9.03 -1.42
N THR A 182 -0.41 8.24 -1.90
CA THR A 182 -0.39 6.78 -1.79
C THR A 182 -0.79 6.18 -3.13
N GLU A 183 0.05 5.31 -3.65
CA GLU A 183 -0.21 4.52 -4.84
C GLU A 183 -0.37 3.06 -4.45
N GLN A 184 -1.32 2.39 -5.08
CA GLN A 184 -1.53 0.95 -4.92
C GLN A 184 -1.57 0.33 -6.31
N GLN A 185 -0.66 -0.57 -6.58
CA GLN A 185 -0.54 -1.31 -7.83
C GLN A 185 -0.87 -2.77 -7.56
N VAL A 186 -1.40 -3.46 -8.58
CA VAL A 186 -1.78 -4.87 -8.49
C VAL A 186 -0.84 -5.66 -9.39
N ASP A 187 -0.28 -6.75 -8.87
CA ASP A 187 0.57 -7.65 -9.64
C ASP A 187 -0.25 -8.67 -10.45
N GLU A 188 0.43 -9.55 -11.19
CA GLU A 188 -0.18 -10.59 -12.00
C GLU A 188 -1.00 -11.61 -11.19
N GLN A 189 -0.71 -11.74 -9.89
CA GLN A 189 -1.42 -12.62 -8.97
C GLN A 189 -2.64 -11.94 -8.34
N GLY A 190 -2.84 -10.64 -8.59
CA GLY A 190 -3.90 -9.84 -8.00
C GLY A 190 -3.57 -9.32 -6.61
N LEU A 191 -2.30 -9.37 -6.17
CA LEU A 191 -1.85 -8.86 -4.87
C LEU A 191 -1.45 -7.39 -4.98
N TYR A 192 -1.69 -6.63 -3.91
CA TYR A 192 -1.42 -5.20 -3.88
C TYR A 192 0.00 -4.90 -3.42
N HIS A 193 0.65 -3.97 -4.13
CA HIS A 193 1.88 -3.29 -3.76
C HIS A 193 1.54 -1.84 -3.46
N VAL A 194 1.94 -1.37 -2.28
CA VAL A 194 1.62 -0.05 -1.77
C VAL A 194 2.89 0.77 -1.66
N THR A 195 2.88 1.94 -2.27
CA THR A 195 3.91 2.97 -2.11
C THR A 195 3.24 4.23 -1.58
N SER A 196 3.66 4.68 -0.42
CA SER A 196 3.11 5.89 0.21
C SER A 196 4.22 6.81 0.67
N TRP A 197 4.09 8.11 0.40
CA TRP A 197 5.10 9.09 0.78
C TRP A 197 4.49 10.35 1.37
N VAL A 198 5.27 11.00 2.22
CA VAL A 198 4.99 12.30 2.82
C VAL A 198 6.28 13.11 2.86
N THR A 199 6.19 14.43 2.62
CA THR A 199 7.35 15.32 2.64
C THR A 199 7.33 16.18 3.91
N VAL A 200 8.41 16.08 4.69
CA VAL A 200 8.66 16.95 5.84
C VAL A 200 9.43 18.18 5.35
N PRO A 201 8.87 19.41 5.51
CA PRO A 201 9.51 20.61 5.00
C PRO A 201 10.90 20.86 5.61
N ALA A 202 11.80 21.45 4.82
CA ALA A 202 13.19 21.77 5.20
C ALA A 202 13.32 22.65 6.45
N ALA A 203 12.32 23.49 6.72
CA ALA A 203 12.29 24.35 7.91
C ALA A 203 11.98 23.60 9.21
N THR A 204 11.64 22.32 9.14
CA THR A 204 11.28 21.49 10.30
C THR A 204 12.54 20.89 10.93
N HIS A 205 12.88 21.27 12.15
CA HIS A 205 14.04 20.72 12.86
C HIS A 205 13.83 19.28 13.37
N SER A 206 12.61 18.93 13.74
CA SER A 206 12.25 17.56 14.10
C SER A 206 10.81 17.24 13.74
N ALA A 207 10.57 16.06 13.17
CA ALA A 207 9.24 15.56 12.89
C ALA A 207 9.06 14.19 13.56
N ARG A 208 7.84 13.93 14.05
CA ARG A 208 7.39 12.60 14.46
C ARG A 208 6.16 12.28 13.65
N LEU A 209 6.25 11.20 12.92
CA LEU A 209 5.18 10.68 12.08
C LEU A 209 4.91 9.24 12.46
N THR A 210 3.69 8.79 12.27
CA THR A 210 3.32 7.40 12.42
C THR A 210 2.66 6.93 11.13
N PHE A 211 3.28 5.96 10.48
CA PHE A 211 2.68 5.26 9.35
C PHE A 211 1.79 4.14 9.86
N ILE A 212 0.58 4.03 9.33
CA ILE A 212 -0.40 2.98 9.66
C ILE A 212 -0.92 2.39 8.35
N LEU A 213 -0.80 1.06 8.23
CA LEU A 213 -1.41 0.29 7.15
C LEU A 213 -2.42 -0.67 7.77
N THR A 214 -3.68 -0.55 7.39
CA THR A 214 -4.78 -1.36 7.92
C THR A 214 -5.29 -2.31 6.85
N PRO A 215 -4.98 -3.63 6.96
CA PRO A 215 -5.55 -4.67 6.12
C PRO A 215 -7.07 -4.79 6.35
N ARG A 216 -7.83 -5.21 5.30
CA ARG A 216 -9.29 -5.32 5.40
C ARG A 216 -9.80 -6.70 5.79
N VAL A 217 -9.02 -7.76 5.53
CA VAL A 217 -9.48 -9.15 5.73
C VAL A 217 -8.57 -9.89 6.70
N LEU A 218 -7.27 -9.97 6.41
CA LEU A 218 -6.32 -10.71 7.23
C LEU A 218 -5.17 -9.81 7.69
N GLY A 219 -4.77 -10.01 8.94
CA GLY A 219 -3.66 -9.30 9.57
C GLY A 219 -4.11 -8.18 10.51
N ALA A 220 -3.26 -7.86 11.46
CA ALA A 220 -3.42 -6.71 12.32
C ALA A 220 -2.91 -5.44 11.61
N PRO A 221 -3.37 -4.23 12.02
CA PRO A 221 -2.79 -2.99 11.53
C PRO A 221 -1.28 -2.94 11.77
N ILE A 222 -0.53 -2.61 10.73
CA ILE A 222 0.92 -2.42 10.81
C ILE A 222 1.17 -0.96 11.14
N THR A 223 1.74 -0.70 12.32
CA THR A 223 2.02 0.66 12.79
C THR A 223 3.51 0.86 12.91
N ARG A 224 4.06 1.92 12.29
CA ARG A 224 5.48 2.26 12.32
C ARG A 224 5.67 3.71 12.74
N PRO A 225 6.10 3.96 14.00
CA PRO A 225 6.47 5.30 14.44
C PRO A 225 7.82 5.68 13.81
N LEU A 226 7.89 6.88 13.26
CA LEU A 226 9.06 7.44 12.60
C LEU A 226 9.45 8.73 13.31
N ARG A 227 10.74 8.87 13.60
CA ARG A 227 11.31 10.08 14.16
C ARG A 227 12.39 10.60 13.24
N LEU A 228 12.23 11.81 12.82
CA LEU A 228 13.16 12.51 11.95
C LEU A 228 13.75 13.70 12.71
N GLU A 229 15.08 13.76 12.79
CA GLU A 229 15.81 14.89 13.33
C GLU A 229 16.70 15.46 12.21
N LEU A 230 16.43 16.70 11.81
CA LEU A 230 17.14 17.38 10.74
C LEU A 230 18.19 18.31 11.35
N SER A 231 19.47 18.01 11.10
CA SER A 231 20.55 18.92 11.48
C SER A 231 20.58 20.13 10.52
N PRO A 232 20.74 21.35 11.03
CA PRO A 232 20.70 22.59 10.21
C PRO A 232 21.66 22.65 9.03
N GLY A 233 22.66 21.76 8.96
CA GLY A 233 23.63 21.68 7.87
C GLY A 233 23.34 20.70 6.75
N LEU A 234 22.29 19.85 6.87
CA LEU A 234 22.06 18.74 5.96
C LEU A 234 21.47 19.17 4.61
N LEU A 235 20.79 20.30 4.55
CA LEU A 235 20.03 20.77 3.38
C LEU A 235 20.73 21.90 2.62
N GLY A 236 22.03 22.15 2.89
CA GLY A 236 22.80 23.24 2.28
C GLY A 236 22.48 24.63 2.88
N PRO A 237 23.26 25.65 2.60
CA PRO A 237 22.98 26.98 3.11
C PRO A 237 21.65 27.49 2.54
N PRO A 238 20.79 28.13 3.37
CA PRO A 238 19.53 28.69 2.90
C PRO A 238 19.79 29.65 1.75
N ALA A 239 18.91 29.65 0.76
CA ALA A 239 19.03 30.49 -0.46
C ALA A 239 19.23 32.00 -0.15
N SER A 240 18.93 32.43 1.07
CA SER A 240 19.21 33.79 1.60
C SER A 240 20.71 34.13 1.64
N CYS A 241 21.62 33.13 1.77
CA CYS A 241 23.07 33.41 1.75
C CYS A 241 23.56 33.82 0.36
N LEU A 242 22.93 33.35 -0.71
CA LEU A 242 23.30 33.76 -2.07
C LEU A 242 22.92 35.20 -2.35
N GLY A 243 21.72 35.61 -1.89
CA GLY A 243 21.23 36.98 -2.00
C GLY A 243 22.07 37.97 -1.21
N VAL A 244 22.49 37.62 0.04
CA VAL A 244 23.36 38.49 0.85
C VAL A 244 24.77 38.60 0.25
N ARG A 245 25.34 37.50 -0.26
CA ARG A 245 26.64 37.52 -0.95
C ARG A 245 26.58 38.36 -2.23
N LEU A 246 25.52 38.22 -3.01
CA LEU A 246 25.32 39.03 -4.21
C LEU A 246 25.19 40.51 -3.87
N ALA A 247 24.41 40.87 -2.84
CA ALA A 247 24.22 42.24 -2.37
C ALA A 247 25.53 42.85 -1.85
N VAL A 248 26.36 42.09 -1.11
CA VAL A 248 27.66 42.54 -0.62
C VAL A 248 28.64 42.76 -1.79
N ILE A 249 28.65 41.86 -2.78
CA ILE A 249 29.48 42.03 -3.98
C ILE A 249 29.05 43.22 -4.79
N CYS A 250 27.75 43.42 -5.00
CA CYS A 250 27.23 44.60 -5.71
C CYS A 250 27.56 45.90 -4.97
N ALA A 251 27.44 45.93 -3.63
CA ALA A 251 27.79 47.11 -2.83
C ALA A 251 29.30 47.39 -2.92
N ALA A 252 30.16 46.40 -2.86
CA ALA A 252 31.62 46.54 -3.02
C ALA A 252 31.99 47.05 -4.42
N CYS A 253 31.35 46.51 -5.48
CA CYS A 253 31.56 46.98 -6.85
C CYS A 253 31.15 48.47 -7.02
N LEU A 254 29.98 48.87 -6.47
CA LEU A 254 29.53 50.26 -6.49
C LEU A 254 30.51 51.15 -5.74
N PHE A 255 31.04 50.75 -4.59
CA PHE A 255 32.01 51.51 -3.84
C PHE A 255 33.29 51.71 -4.60
N ILE A 256 33.81 50.66 -5.26
CA ILE A 256 35.04 50.75 -6.12
C ILE A 256 34.81 51.72 -7.30
N VAL A 257 33.66 51.67 -7.96
CA VAL A 257 33.30 52.57 -9.04
C VAL A 257 33.24 54.04 -8.54
N LEU A 258 32.66 54.29 -7.37
CA LEU A 258 32.60 55.62 -6.77
C LEU A 258 34.00 56.14 -6.43
N LEU A 259 34.87 55.29 -5.88
CA LEU A 259 36.27 55.66 -5.63
C LEU A 259 37.04 55.96 -6.91
N ALA A 260 36.83 55.15 -7.96
CA ALA A 260 37.42 55.42 -9.26
C ALA A 260 36.97 56.73 -9.88
N VAL A 261 35.69 57.06 -9.79
CA VAL A 261 35.13 58.33 -10.26
C VAL A 261 35.69 59.49 -9.45
N ALA A 262 35.76 59.39 -8.12
CA ALA A 262 36.34 60.39 -7.26
C ALA A 262 37.83 60.61 -7.56
N PHE A 263 38.59 59.54 -7.79
CA PHE A 263 39.99 59.58 -8.16
C PHE A 263 40.21 60.28 -9.53
N LEU A 264 39.38 59.94 -10.53
CA LEU A 264 39.42 60.62 -11.84
C LEU A 264 39.03 62.09 -11.75
N TYR A 265 38.06 62.41 -10.87
CA TYR A 265 37.72 63.81 -10.61
C TYR A 265 38.87 64.56 -9.97
N HIS A 266 39.57 64.00 -9.00
CA HIS A 266 40.77 64.58 -8.40
C HIS A 266 41.92 64.76 -9.40
N LEU A 267 42.13 63.75 -10.28
CA LEU A 267 43.16 63.84 -11.34
C LEU A 267 42.87 64.96 -12.34
N ARG A 268 41.60 65.29 -12.63
CA ARG A 268 41.19 66.41 -13.49
C ARG A 268 41.35 67.79 -12.84
N GLN A 269 41.38 67.88 -11.51
CA GLN A 269 41.56 69.09 -10.75
C GLN A 269 43.06 69.35 -10.37
N ALA A 270 43.95 68.43 -10.62
CA ALA A 270 45.36 68.62 -10.32
C ALA A 270 46.01 69.60 -11.35
N PRO A 271 46.58 70.69 -10.91
CA PRO A 271 47.31 71.63 -11.81
C PRO A 271 48.59 70.98 -12.32
N ALA A 272 48.89 71.15 -13.58
CA ALA A 272 50.10 70.62 -14.23
C ALA A 272 51.35 71.25 -13.59
N GLY A 273 52.09 70.42 -12.86
CA GLY A 273 53.36 70.85 -12.22
C GLY A 273 54.23 69.67 -11.79
N SER A 274 55.29 69.55 -12.56
CA SER A 274 56.61 68.99 -12.19
C SER A 274 56.83 67.52 -11.94
N ARG A 275 57.62 66.87 -12.82
CA ARG A 275 58.29 65.62 -12.72
C ARG A 275 59.26 65.58 -11.53
N SER A 276 59.14 64.52 -10.66
CA SER A 276 60.35 63.93 -10.06
C SER A 276 60.05 62.47 -9.68
N GLY A 277 60.90 61.61 -10.15
CA GLY A 277 60.77 60.18 -9.94
C GLY A 277 61.11 59.69 -8.51
N ARG A 278 60.42 58.71 -8.09
CA ARG A 278 60.92 57.78 -7.07
C ARG A 278 60.23 56.45 -7.27
N LYS A 279 61.03 55.40 -7.49
CA LYS A 279 60.64 53.99 -7.38
C LYS A 279 60.22 53.72 -5.93
N VAL A 280 59.14 53.04 -5.73
CA VAL A 280 58.83 52.29 -4.51
C VAL A 280 58.23 50.96 -4.91
N GLU A 281 58.79 49.95 -4.32
CA GLU A 281 58.53 48.53 -4.49
C GLU A 281 57.06 48.19 -4.08
N GLU A 282 56.45 47.27 -4.87
CA GLU A 282 55.20 46.58 -4.55
C GLU A 282 55.51 45.49 -3.52
N GLU A 283 54.85 45.58 -2.38
CA GLU A 283 54.61 44.43 -1.47
C GLU A 283 53.11 44.08 -1.54
N GLU A 284 52.86 42.98 -2.22
CA GLU A 284 51.57 42.35 -2.33
C GLU A 284 51.30 41.55 -1.05
N GLU A 285 50.45 42.00 -0.14
CA GLU A 285 49.93 41.21 0.96
C GLU A 285 48.62 40.55 0.52
N GLN A 286 48.73 39.37 -0.07
CA GLN A 286 47.59 38.51 -0.47
C GLN A 286 47.05 37.78 0.76
N LYS A 287 46.01 38.29 1.40
CA LYS A 287 45.32 37.60 2.47
C LYS A 287 44.25 36.68 1.90
N GLU A 288 44.70 35.47 1.65
CA GLU A 288 43.87 34.34 1.22
C GLU A 288 42.92 33.92 2.35
N ILE A 289 41.61 34.13 2.19
CA ILE A 289 40.57 33.57 3.08
C ILE A 289 40.17 32.22 2.48
N SER A 290 40.88 31.16 2.96
CA SER A 290 40.56 29.78 2.62
C SER A 290 39.28 29.32 3.36
N CYS A 291 38.26 28.96 2.58
CA CYS A 291 37.17 28.15 3.09
C CYS A 291 37.54 26.66 3.01
N PRO A 292 37.35 25.86 4.03
CA PRO A 292 37.71 24.45 3.98
C PRO A 292 36.72 23.67 3.09
N ILE A 293 37.32 22.98 2.11
CA ILE A 293 36.65 21.99 1.25
C ILE A 293 36.52 20.69 2.05
N PRO A 294 35.37 20.07 2.16
CA PRO A 294 35.28 18.73 2.74
C PRO A 294 35.92 17.71 1.76
N ALA A 295 36.86 16.92 2.28
CA ALA A 295 37.56 15.86 1.58
C ALA A 295 36.57 14.75 1.16
N SER A 296 36.67 14.33 -0.11
CA SER A 296 36.11 13.09 -0.62
C SER A 296 36.89 11.89 -0.08
N PRO A 297 36.23 10.82 0.37
CA PRO A 297 36.94 9.58 0.65
C PRO A 297 37.14 8.80 -0.65
N THR A 298 38.37 8.78 -1.15
CA THR A 298 38.83 7.76 -2.06
C THR A 298 39.17 6.51 -1.26
N GLY A 299 38.38 5.48 -1.42
CA GLY A 299 38.71 4.13 -0.96
C GLY A 299 38.78 3.20 -2.15
N HIS A 300 39.98 3.02 -2.66
CA HIS A 300 40.38 1.88 -3.47
C HIS A 300 40.55 0.70 -2.51
N GLU A 301 39.82 -0.38 -2.76
CA GLU A 301 40.34 -1.71 -2.42
C GLU A 301 39.71 -2.74 -3.35
N GLN A 302 40.59 -3.31 -4.14
CA GLN A 302 40.37 -4.44 -5.02
C GLN A 302 40.84 -5.69 -4.27
N PRO A 303 40.13 -6.76 -4.16
CA PRO A 303 40.70 -8.04 -3.76
C PRO A 303 41.07 -8.85 -4.96
N ALA A 304 42.32 -9.25 -4.93
CA ALA A 304 42.91 -10.31 -5.75
C ALA A 304 42.24 -11.66 -5.42
N GLY A 305 42.15 -12.51 -6.43
CA GLY A 305 41.65 -13.85 -6.35
C GLY A 305 42.51 -14.79 -5.54
N ASP A 306 41.99 -15.92 -5.18
CA ASP A 306 42.59 -17.22 -5.45
C ASP A 306 41.61 -18.37 -5.25
N LYS A 307 41.78 -19.30 -6.17
CA LYS A 307 41.42 -20.68 -6.36
C LYS A 307 41.12 -21.52 -5.10
N SER A 308 40.06 -22.24 -5.10
CA SER A 308 39.98 -23.71 -5.04
C SER A 308 38.55 -24.16 -5.28
#